data_9ded37656f7a9a2709e504553fbad4ef
#
_entry.id   9ded37656f7a9a2709e504553fbad4ef
#
_cell.length_a   1.000
_cell.length_b   1.000
_cell.length_c   1.000
_cell.angle_alpha   90.00
_cell.angle_beta   90.00
_cell.angle_gamma   90.00
#
_symmetry.space_group_name_H-M   'P 1'
#
loop_
_entity.id
_entity.type
_entity.pdbx_description
1 polymer ?
#
loop_
_entity_poly.entity_id
_entity_poly.type
_entity_poly.pdbx_seq_one_letter_code
_entity_poly.pdbx_strand_id
1 'polypeptide(L)'
;ELIDALLLRHISIIGVDCAGVRRGAEHPPMDQHCADHDVFIVENLCHLGDVLQGRPFARCHVHTYPMNFTGMTGLPCRVAVD
;
A
#
# COMPACT_ATOMS: atom_id res chain seq x y z
N GLU A 1 -10.70 13.72 3.87
CA GLU A 1 -9.75 13.26 2.89
C GLU A 1 -9.75 11.73 2.77
N LEU A 2 -9.37 11.22 1.61
CA LEU A 2 -9.43 9.77 1.34
C LEU A 2 -8.57 8.95 2.32
N ILE A 3 -7.33 9.37 2.56
CA ILE A 3 -6.42 8.62 3.44
C ILE A 3 -6.99 8.56 4.85
N ASP A 4 -7.45 9.66 5.39
CA ASP A 4 -8.04 9.68 6.73
C ASP A 4 -9.29 8.81 6.81
N ALA A 5 -10.12 8.81 5.77
CA ALA A 5 -11.29 7.94 5.70
C ALA A 5 -10.90 6.46 5.70
N LEU A 6 -9.82 6.09 4.99
CA LEU A 6 -9.32 4.72 4.98
C LEU A 6 -8.77 4.32 6.34
N LEU A 7 -8.03 5.20 7.01
CA LEU A 7 -7.48 4.92 8.34
C LEU A 7 -8.57 4.64 9.38
N LEU A 8 -9.74 5.29 9.26
CA LEU A 8 -10.86 5.04 10.13
C LEU A 8 -11.52 3.67 9.93
N ARG A 9 -11.21 2.98 8.85
CA ARG A 9 -11.79 1.66 8.53
C ARG A 9 -10.98 0.49 9.06
N HIS A 10 -9.97 0.74 9.88
CA HIS A 10 -9.13 -0.30 10.49
C HIS A 10 -8.48 -1.21 9.46
N ILE A 11 -8.04 -0.64 8.34
CA ILE A 11 -7.27 -1.36 7.34
C ILE A 11 -5.83 -1.55 7.80
N SER A 12 -5.11 -2.49 7.19
CA SER A 12 -3.70 -2.77 7.54
C SER A 12 -2.73 -2.26 6.49
N ILE A 13 -3.12 -2.25 5.22
CA ILE A 13 -2.24 -1.94 4.10
C ILE A 13 -3.01 -1.13 3.07
N ILE A 14 -2.35 -0.12 2.51
CA ILE A 14 -2.79 0.57 1.30
C ILE A 14 -1.82 0.22 0.18
N GLY A 15 -2.29 -0.43 -0.86
CA GLY A 15 -1.49 -0.76 -2.03
C GLY A 15 -1.82 0.15 -3.21
N VAL A 16 -0.80 0.68 -3.87
CA VAL A 16 -0.97 1.57 -5.01
C VAL A 16 -0.01 1.21 -6.14
N ASP A 17 -0.37 1.56 -7.36
CA ASP A 17 0.45 1.33 -8.54
C ASP A 17 1.32 2.53 -8.92
N CYS A 18 1.34 3.55 -8.10
CA CYS A 18 2.17 4.73 -8.25
C CYS A 18 3.25 4.78 -7.16
N ALA A 19 4.09 5.82 -7.20
CA ALA A 19 5.25 5.94 -6.32
C ALA A 19 4.91 6.49 -4.93
N GLY A 20 3.70 6.30 -4.47
CA GLY A 20 3.25 6.73 -3.14
C GLY A 20 1.89 7.38 -3.18
N VAL A 21 1.31 7.63 -2.00
CA VAL A 21 -0.03 8.23 -1.87
C VAL A 21 0.01 9.76 -1.88
N ARG A 22 1.20 10.34 -1.83
CA ARG A 22 1.46 11.77 -1.98
C ARG A 22 2.76 11.98 -2.73
N ARG A 23 2.97 13.20 -3.24
CA ARG A 23 4.15 13.53 -4.03
C ARG A 23 5.05 14.51 -3.30
N GLY A 24 6.35 14.49 -3.65
CA GLY A 24 7.32 15.50 -3.21
C GLY A 24 7.40 15.58 -1.70
N ALA A 25 7.32 16.81 -1.19
CA ALA A 25 7.45 17.09 0.24
C ALA A 25 6.32 16.47 1.09
N GLU A 26 5.19 16.12 0.51
CA GLU A 26 4.08 15.50 1.23
C GLU A 26 4.24 13.99 1.40
N HIS A 27 5.12 13.36 0.63
CA HIS A 27 5.27 11.90 0.62
C HIS A 27 5.75 11.38 2.00
N PRO A 28 6.90 11.80 2.55
CA PRO A 28 7.35 11.25 3.83
C PRO A 28 6.40 11.51 5.00
N PRO A 29 5.81 12.73 5.15
CA PRO A 29 4.85 12.95 6.24
C PRO A 29 3.61 12.09 6.13
N MET A 30 3.10 11.82 4.92
CA MET A 30 1.93 10.97 4.74
C MET A 30 2.25 9.50 5.04
N ASP A 31 3.41 9.02 4.63
CA ASP A 31 3.85 7.67 4.96
C ASP A 31 3.97 7.49 6.48
N GLN A 32 4.52 8.48 7.17
CA GLN A 32 4.63 8.46 8.63
C GLN A 32 3.25 8.52 9.29
N HIS A 33 2.34 9.34 8.76
CA HIS A 33 0.97 9.42 9.27
C HIS A 33 0.25 8.07 9.20
N CYS A 34 0.40 7.35 8.09
CA CYS A 34 -0.15 6.00 7.97
C CYS A 34 0.52 5.03 8.95
N ALA A 35 1.84 5.07 9.06
CA ALA A 35 2.58 4.21 9.97
C ALA A 35 2.18 4.44 11.43
N ASP A 36 1.92 5.68 11.81
CA ASP A 36 1.43 6.05 13.15
C ASP A 36 0.07 5.42 13.47
N HIS A 37 -0.68 5.03 12.44
CA HIS A 37 -1.96 4.34 12.57
C HIS A 37 -1.85 2.83 12.27
N ASP A 38 -0.63 2.29 12.30
CA ASP A 38 -0.34 0.87 12.01
C ASP A 38 -0.77 0.46 10.59
N VAL A 39 -0.68 1.37 9.63
CA VAL A 39 -1.00 1.12 8.24
C VAL A 39 0.26 1.24 7.40
N PHE A 40 0.57 0.20 6.63
CA PHE A 40 1.72 0.19 5.74
C PHE A 40 1.29 0.52 4.31
N ILE A 41 2.16 1.21 3.59
CA ILE A 41 1.93 1.54 2.19
C ILE A 41 2.82 0.65 1.33
N VAL A 42 2.21 -0.04 0.37
CA VAL A 42 2.92 -0.80 -0.67
C VAL A 42 2.75 -0.04 -1.98
N GLU A 43 3.83 0.47 -2.50
CA GLU A 43 3.81 1.30 -3.70
C GLU A 43 4.41 0.58 -4.91
N ASN A 44 4.20 1.15 -6.08
CA ASN A 44 4.70 0.61 -7.35
C ASN A 44 4.22 -0.81 -7.66
N LEU A 45 3.00 -1.13 -7.28
CA LEU A 45 2.37 -2.39 -7.67
C LEU A 45 2.17 -2.45 -9.19
N CYS A 46 2.22 -3.65 -9.75
CA CYS A 46 1.96 -3.87 -11.16
C CYS A 46 0.93 -4.98 -11.35
N HIS A 47 0.43 -5.12 -12.57
CA HIS A 47 -0.54 -6.17 -12.95
C HIS A 47 -1.89 -6.09 -12.23
N LEU A 48 -2.26 -4.92 -11.70
CA LEU A 48 -3.57 -4.75 -11.05
C LEU A 48 -4.71 -4.97 -12.04
N GLY A 49 -4.53 -4.59 -13.30
CA GLY A 49 -5.52 -4.84 -14.35
C GLY A 49 -5.81 -6.33 -14.56
N ASP A 50 -4.80 -7.17 -14.43
CA ASP A 50 -4.96 -8.62 -14.55
C ASP A 50 -5.84 -9.18 -13.42
N VAL A 51 -5.70 -8.65 -12.21
CA VAL A 51 -6.52 -9.04 -11.07
C VAL A 51 -7.97 -8.58 -11.26
N LEU A 52 -8.16 -7.36 -11.72
CA LEU A 52 -9.49 -6.77 -11.88
C LEU A 52 -10.26 -7.36 -13.06
N GLN A 53 -9.58 -7.72 -14.16
CA GLN A 53 -10.22 -8.28 -15.37
C GLN A 53 -11.37 -7.42 -15.89
N GLY A 54 -11.16 -6.09 -15.94
CA GLY A 54 -12.16 -5.13 -16.43
C GLY A 54 -13.25 -4.78 -15.43
N ARG A 55 -13.23 -5.34 -14.22
CA ARG A 55 -14.21 -5.04 -13.17
C ARG A 55 -13.78 -3.80 -12.37
N PRO A 56 -14.72 -3.06 -11.77
CA PRO A 56 -14.37 -1.89 -10.95
C PRO A 56 -13.70 -2.28 -9.62
N PHE A 57 -13.93 -3.49 -9.12
CA PHE A 57 -13.26 -4.03 -7.94
C PHE A 57 -13.27 -5.55 -7.97
N ALA A 58 -12.40 -6.16 -7.14
CA ALA A 58 -12.35 -7.61 -6.96
C ALA A 58 -12.02 -7.91 -5.51
N ARG A 59 -12.60 -8.97 -4.97
CA ARG A 59 -12.22 -9.50 -3.66
C ARG A 59 -11.26 -10.66 -3.87
N CYS A 60 -10.18 -10.64 -3.12
CA CYS A 60 -9.14 -11.67 -3.24
C CYS A 60 -8.32 -11.72 -1.95
N HIS A 61 -7.55 -12.77 -1.79
CA HIS A 61 -6.53 -12.82 -0.75
C HIS A 61 -5.25 -12.20 -1.28
N VAL A 62 -4.69 -11.28 -0.53
CA VAL A 62 -3.44 -10.61 -0.88
C VAL A 62 -2.38 -11.03 0.13
N HIS A 63 -1.25 -11.47 -0.38
CA HIS A 63 -0.12 -11.92 0.42
C HIS A 63 1.06 -11.00 0.17
N THR A 64 1.65 -10.47 1.25
CA THR A 64 2.82 -9.60 1.15
C THR A 64 4.03 -10.29 1.77
N TYR A 65 5.15 -10.23 1.06
CA TYR A 65 6.41 -10.87 1.48
C TYR A 65 7.52 -9.83 1.47
N PRO A 66 7.60 -8.97 2.49
CA PRO A 66 8.67 -8.00 2.58
C PRO A 66 10.01 -8.69 2.89
N MET A 67 11.10 -8.11 2.37
CA MET A 67 12.43 -8.59 2.72
C MET A 67 12.75 -8.24 4.18
N ASN A 68 13.42 -9.15 4.87
CA ASN A 68 13.68 -8.98 6.29
C ASN A 68 15.00 -8.24 6.54
N PHE A 69 14.98 -6.92 6.39
CA PHE A 69 16.09 -6.03 6.75
C PHE A 69 15.71 -5.19 7.96
N THR A 70 16.69 -4.94 8.83
CA THR A 70 16.50 -4.04 9.98
C THR A 70 17.02 -2.64 9.65
N GLY A 71 16.45 -1.61 10.31
CA GLY A 71 16.93 -0.24 10.20
C GLY A 71 16.60 0.45 8.89
N MET A 72 15.68 -0.07 8.11
CA MET A 72 15.27 0.50 6.83
C MET A 72 13.95 1.23 6.97
N THR A 73 13.78 2.34 6.22
CA THR A 73 12.52 3.06 6.15
C THR A 73 11.56 2.47 5.11
N GLY A 74 12.08 1.72 4.16
CA GLY A 74 11.31 1.01 3.16
C GLY A 74 12.03 -0.26 2.73
N LEU A 75 11.29 -1.24 2.27
CA LEU A 75 11.79 -2.55 1.89
C LEU A 75 11.18 -2.99 0.57
N PRO A 76 11.94 -3.71 -0.28
CA PRO A 76 11.32 -4.45 -1.37
C PRO A 76 10.31 -5.45 -0.83
N CYS A 77 9.18 -5.57 -1.51
CA CYS A 77 8.10 -6.45 -1.09
C CYS A 77 7.52 -7.18 -2.29
N ARG A 78 7.44 -8.49 -2.22
CA ARG A 78 6.69 -9.29 -3.19
C ARG A 78 5.24 -9.32 -2.77
N VAL A 79 4.34 -9.08 -3.72
CA VAL A 79 2.90 -9.16 -3.48
C VAL A 79 2.30 -10.22 -4.41
N ALA A 80 1.54 -11.14 -3.83
CA ALA A 80 0.86 -12.19 -4.58
C ALA A 80 -0.62 -12.17 -4.24
N VAL A 81 -1.44 -12.57 -5.20
CA VAL A 81 -2.90 -12.58 -5.08
C VAL A 81 -3.44 -13.95 -5.50
N ASP A 82 -4.41 -14.44 -4.75
CA ASP A 82 -5.15 -15.65 -5.14
C ASP A 82 -6.67 -15.53 -4.88
#